data_afc816d045d5821dfbf4950d754b9552
#
_entry.id   afc816d045d5821dfbf4950d754b9552
#
_cell.length_a   1.000
_cell.length_b   1.000
_cell.length_c   1.000
_cell.angle_alpha   90.00
_cell.angle_beta   90.00
_cell.angle_gamma   90.00
#
_symmetry.space_group_name_H-M   'P 1'
#
loop_
_entity.id
_entity.type
_entity.pdbx_description
1 polymer ?
#
loop_
_entity_poly.entity_id
_entity_poly.type
_entity_poly.pdbx_seq_one_letter_code
_entity_poly.pdbx_strand_id
1 'polypeptide(L)'
;MIRRPPRSTPLYSSAASDVYKRQLYNNNLQIVQNKDYAVILMEMIHDARIVPIGERQQLDDSIKQWSGDSRGYWDVDTLVVETTNFTGFTQSYPGFGTAENKKLTERFTRIDPFTVNYEWTIDDSSTFTDRVTAIIPMTKVAGQLYEYACHEGNYGMINILRGARVEERLAKESSQ
;
A
#
# COMPACT_ATOMS: atom_id res chain seq x y z
N MET A 1 1.48 -32.50 6.81
CA MET A 1 0.72 -31.87 7.92
C MET A 1 1.08 -30.41 7.93
N ILE A 2 0.23 -29.57 7.29
CA ILE A 2 0.47 -28.10 7.20
C ILE A 2 0.27 -27.54 8.60
N ARG A 3 1.32 -27.04 9.21
CA ARG A 3 1.22 -26.34 10.50
C ARG A 3 0.38 -25.07 10.28
N ARG A 4 -0.77 -25.00 10.92
CA ARG A 4 -1.57 -23.77 10.97
C ARG A 4 -0.70 -22.65 11.53
N PRO A 5 -0.60 -21.50 10.85
CA PRO A 5 0.05 -20.36 11.45
C PRO A 5 -0.68 -20.00 12.75
N PRO A 6 0.06 -19.53 13.77
CA PRO A 6 -0.56 -19.13 15.03
C PRO A 6 -1.53 -17.96 14.78
N ARG A 7 -2.65 -17.98 15.51
CA ARG A 7 -3.68 -16.94 15.49
C ARG A 7 -3.05 -15.55 15.58
N SER A 8 -3.47 -14.71 14.64
CA SER A 8 -3.31 -13.25 14.58
C SER A 8 -2.42 -12.64 15.66
N THR A 9 -1.15 -12.48 15.37
CA THR A 9 -0.32 -11.49 16.04
C THR A 9 -0.29 -10.27 15.15
N PRO A 10 -0.77 -9.10 15.56
CA PRO A 10 -0.62 -7.89 14.77
C PRO A 10 0.88 -7.64 14.60
N LEU A 11 1.34 -7.67 13.35
CA LEU A 11 2.67 -7.26 12.97
C LEU A 11 2.56 -5.80 12.57
N TYR A 12 2.98 -4.92 13.46
CA TYR A 12 3.19 -3.52 13.14
C TYR A 12 4.61 -3.36 12.64
N SER A 13 4.77 -2.71 11.53
CA SER A 13 6.07 -2.47 10.97
C SER A 13 6.18 -1.00 10.59
N SER A 14 7.20 -0.32 11.09
CA SER A 14 7.71 0.87 10.44
C SER A 14 8.82 0.44 9.49
N ALA A 15 8.70 0.70 8.21
CA ALA A 15 9.81 0.64 7.30
C ALA A 15 10.75 1.80 7.67
N ALA A 16 11.68 1.55 8.56
CA ALA A 16 12.77 2.45 8.80
C ALA A 16 13.65 2.48 7.56
N SER A 17 13.27 3.28 6.57
CA SER A 17 14.19 3.64 5.51
C SER A 17 15.13 4.68 6.08
N ASP A 18 16.21 4.19 6.61
CA ASP A 18 17.31 4.96 7.13
C ASP A 18 18.11 5.59 5.98
N VAL A 19 17.49 6.51 5.28
CA VAL A 19 18.21 7.43 4.40
C VAL A 19 17.54 8.78 4.44
N TYR A 20 18.24 9.74 4.90
CA TYR A 20 18.00 11.17 5.12
C TYR A 20 17.19 11.95 4.07
N LYS A 21 16.66 11.31 3.03
CA LYS A 21 15.90 11.94 1.93
C LYS A 21 14.65 11.16 1.46
N ARG A 22 14.31 10.04 2.07
CA ARG A 22 13.14 9.23 1.67
C ARG A 22 12.48 8.59 2.89
N GLN A 23 12.15 9.38 3.89
CA GLN A 23 11.27 8.90 4.94
C GLN A 23 9.87 8.72 4.33
N LEU A 24 9.54 7.49 4.04
CA LEU A 24 8.17 7.10 3.85
C LEU A 24 7.53 7.16 5.24
N TYR A 25 6.74 8.17 5.53
CA TYR A 25 6.05 8.30 6.81
C TYR A 25 4.70 7.56 6.75
N ASN A 26 4.23 7.10 7.92
CA ASN A 26 2.97 6.35 8.08
C ASN A 26 2.90 5.06 7.24
N ASN A 27 4.01 4.32 7.20
CA ASN A 27 4.09 3.02 6.52
C ASN A 27 3.89 1.83 7.47
N ASN A 28 3.24 2.06 8.60
CA ASN A 28 2.86 0.95 9.44
C ASN A 28 1.79 0.13 8.75
N LEU A 29 1.88 -1.18 8.89
CA LEU A 29 0.85 -2.07 8.41
C LEU A 29 0.52 -3.12 9.47
N GLN A 30 -0.72 -3.58 9.42
CA GLN A 30 -1.21 -4.67 10.25
C GLN A 30 -1.70 -5.80 9.35
N ILE A 31 -1.17 -7.00 9.57
CA ILE A 31 -1.67 -8.21 8.88
C ILE A 31 -2.47 -9.02 9.88
N VAL A 32 -3.74 -9.25 9.56
CA VAL A 32 -4.65 -10.13 10.28
C VAL A 32 -5.02 -11.28 9.37
N GLN A 33 -4.97 -12.51 9.87
CA GLN A 33 -5.23 -13.68 9.03
C GLN A 33 -6.11 -14.71 9.72
N ASN A 34 -6.86 -15.42 8.91
CA ASN A 34 -7.55 -16.67 9.28
C ASN A 34 -7.22 -17.76 8.24
N LYS A 35 -7.98 -18.85 8.21
CA LYS A 35 -7.73 -19.94 7.26
C LYS A 35 -8.06 -19.58 5.79
N ASP A 36 -8.95 -18.61 5.57
CA ASP A 36 -9.53 -18.29 4.26
C ASP A 36 -9.07 -16.91 3.73
N TYR A 37 -8.61 -16.03 4.61
CA TYR A 37 -8.28 -14.64 4.27
C TYR A 37 -7.06 -14.12 5.03
N ALA A 38 -6.29 -13.27 4.39
CA ALA A 38 -5.41 -12.30 5.01
C ALA A 38 -5.96 -10.89 4.77
N VAL A 39 -5.94 -10.05 5.79
CA VAL A 39 -6.29 -8.63 5.68
C VAL A 39 -5.04 -7.82 5.95
N ILE A 40 -4.65 -6.98 5.01
CA ILE A 40 -3.51 -6.08 5.12
C ILE A 40 -4.07 -4.67 5.28
N LEU A 41 -4.02 -4.16 6.50
CA LEU A 41 -4.42 -2.80 6.83
C LEU A 41 -3.19 -1.90 6.79
N MET A 42 -3.23 -0.84 6.00
CA MET A 42 -2.18 0.16 5.89
C MET A 42 -2.57 1.42 6.67
N GLU A 43 -1.62 2.00 7.39
CA GLU A 43 -1.84 3.27 8.10
C GLU A 43 -2.08 4.41 7.10
N MET A 44 -1.23 4.51 6.08
CA MET A 44 -1.40 5.47 5.00
C MET A 44 -2.71 5.20 4.24
N ILE A 45 -3.54 6.22 4.09
CA ILE A 45 -4.87 6.15 3.44
C ILE A 45 -5.90 5.37 4.27
N HIS A 46 -5.47 4.64 5.31
CA HIS A 46 -6.30 3.81 6.18
C HIS A 46 -7.13 2.77 5.41
N ASP A 47 -6.51 2.16 4.41
CA ASP A 47 -7.16 1.18 3.54
C ASP A 47 -6.87 -0.25 3.98
N ALA A 48 -7.87 -1.11 3.85
CA ALA A 48 -7.81 -2.52 4.20
C ALA A 48 -7.94 -3.40 2.96
N ARG A 49 -6.84 -4.02 2.55
CA ARG A 49 -6.83 -4.97 1.44
C ARG A 49 -7.17 -6.37 1.94
N ILE A 50 -8.30 -6.91 1.48
CA ILE A 50 -8.76 -8.26 1.81
C ILE A 50 -8.24 -9.22 0.75
N VAL A 51 -7.38 -10.16 1.17
CA VAL A 51 -6.72 -11.13 0.30
C VAL A 51 -7.31 -12.50 0.58
N PRO A 52 -8.11 -13.07 -0.33
CA PRO A 52 -8.54 -14.47 -0.24
C PRO A 52 -7.33 -15.39 -0.35
N ILE A 53 -7.29 -16.44 0.48
CA ILE A 53 -6.22 -17.45 0.48
C ILE A 53 -6.71 -18.75 -0.15
N GLY A 54 -5.88 -19.35 -1.00
CA GLY A 54 -6.16 -20.60 -1.68
C GLY A 54 -6.71 -20.45 -3.09
N GLU A 55 -7.25 -21.54 -3.63
CA GLU A 55 -7.74 -21.58 -5.01
C GLU A 55 -9.07 -20.83 -5.17
N ARG A 56 -8.99 -19.52 -5.32
CA ARG A 56 -10.14 -18.69 -5.71
C ARG A 56 -9.90 -18.10 -7.08
N GLN A 57 -10.92 -18.13 -7.89
CA GLN A 57 -10.89 -17.56 -9.23
C GLN A 57 -10.61 -16.04 -9.13
N GLN A 58 -9.70 -15.57 -9.95
CA GLN A 58 -9.48 -14.14 -10.15
C GLN A 58 -10.69 -13.51 -10.82
N LEU A 59 -10.86 -12.21 -10.62
CA LEU A 59 -11.87 -11.44 -11.35
C LEU A 59 -11.55 -11.45 -12.84
N ASP A 60 -12.58 -11.27 -13.65
CA ASP A 60 -12.42 -11.05 -15.09
C ASP A 60 -11.51 -9.85 -15.34
N ASP A 61 -10.66 -9.93 -16.35
CA ASP A 61 -9.68 -8.89 -16.67
C ASP A 61 -10.30 -7.53 -17.02
N SER A 62 -11.59 -7.51 -17.38
CA SER A 62 -12.33 -6.27 -17.61
C SER A 62 -12.70 -5.53 -16.32
N ILE A 63 -12.66 -6.21 -15.16
CA ILE A 63 -12.98 -5.62 -13.87
C ILE A 63 -11.71 -5.05 -13.26
N LYS A 64 -11.53 -3.73 -13.35
CA LYS A 64 -10.36 -3.02 -12.82
C LYS A 64 -10.68 -2.35 -11.49
N GLN A 65 -9.70 -2.36 -10.57
CA GLN A 65 -9.82 -1.79 -9.23
C GLN A 65 -8.63 -0.89 -8.89
N TRP A 66 -8.81 0.07 -7.99
CA TRP A 66 -7.74 0.96 -7.55
C TRP A 66 -6.58 0.22 -6.90
N SER A 67 -6.88 -0.71 -6.00
CA SER A 67 -5.89 -1.52 -5.29
C SER A 67 -5.63 -2.87 -5.97
N GLY A 68 -6.23 -3.09 -7.16
CA GLY A 68 -6.16 -4.36 -7.88
C GLY A 68 -6.96 -5.48 -7.23
N ASP A 69 -6.95 -6.64 -7.87
CA ASP A 69 -7.52 -7.90 -7.37
C ASP A 69 -6.40 -8.78 -6.80
N SER A 70 -6.43 -9.01 -5.49
CA SER A 70 -5.37 -9.73 -4.78
C SER A 70 -5.79 -11.18 -4.49
N ARG A 71 -4.85 -12.10 -4.66
CA ARG A 71 -4.99 -13.53 -4.29
C ARG A 71 -3.76 -13.96 -3.52
N GLY A 72 -3.98 -14.73 -2.47
CA GLY A 72 -2.92 -15.18 -1.58
C GLY A 72 -2.81 -16.70 -1.53
N TYR A 73 -1.60 -17.18 -1.30
CA TYR A 73 -1.32 -18.56 -0.98
C TYR A 73 -0.12 -18.68 -0.05
N TRP A 74 0.01 -19.82 0.58
CA TRP A 74 1.17 -20.10 1.43
C TRP A 74 2.21 -20.90 0.66
N ASP A 75 3.41 -20.37 0.62
CA ASP A 75 4.62 -21.04 0.17
C ASP A 75 5.46 -21.36 1.41
N VAL A 76 5.25 -22.55 1.95
CA VAL A 76 5.80 -22.99 3.25
C VAL A 76 5.39 -22.03 4.38
N ASP A 77 6.28 -21.14 4.82
CA ASP A 77 6.07 -20.17 5.91
C ASP A 77 5.94 -18.72 5.38
N THR A 78 5.86 -18.55 4.07
CA THR A 78 5.73 -17.26 3.39
C THR A 78 4.30 -17.07 2.88
N LEU A 79 3.66 -15.99 3.26
CA LEU A 79 2.44 -15.53 2.60
C LEU A 79 2.82 -14.86 1.29
N VAL A 80 2.39 -15.43 0.18
CA VAL A 80 2.54 -14.83 -1.15
C VAL A 80 1.22 -14.21 -1.56
N VAL A 81 1.27 -12.96 -2.02
CA VAL A 81 0.10 -12.23 -2.51
C VAL A 81 0.39 -11.77 -3.93
N GLU A 82 -0.43 -12.20 -4.87
CA GLU A 82 -0.39 -11.75 -6.25
C GLU A 82 -1.56 -10.81 -6.51
N THR A 83 -1.27 -9.65 -7.08
CA THR A 83 -2.27 -8.63 -7.37
C THR A 83 -2.17 -8.20 -8.83
N THR A 84 -3.30 -8.23 -9.51
CA THR A 84 -3.50 -7.81 -10.90
C THR A 84 -4.72 -6.90 -11.01
N ASN A 85 -5.22 -6.64 -12.20
CA ASN A 85 -6.47 -5.91 -12.44
C ASN A 85 -6.50 -4.50 -11.84
N PHE A 86 -5.34 -3.82 -11.82
CA PHE A 86 -5.28 -2.42 -11.45
C PHE A 86 -5.93 -1.52 -12.50
N THR A 87 -6.45 -0.37 -12.07
CA THR A 87 -6.94 0.64 -13.01
C THR A 87 -5.77 1.36 -13.68
N GLY A 88 -5.98 1.87 -14.90
CA GLY A 88 -5.00 2.73 -15.57
C GLY A 88 -4.80 4.10 -14.91
N PHE A 89 -5.63 4.46 -13.92
CA PHE A 89 -5.47 5.68 -13.12
C PHE A 89 -4.48 5.50 -11.96
N THR A 90 -4.10 4.27 -11.64
CA THR A 90 -3.09 3.96 -10.63
C THR A 90 -1.70 3.97 -11.28
N GLN A 91 -0.69 4.44 -10.57
CA GLN A 91 0.70 4.38 -11.04
C GLN A 91 1.28 2.97 -10.91
N SER A 92 2.12 2.56 -11.85
CA SER A 92 2.87 1.30 -11.75
C SER A 92 3.85 1.34 -10.57
N TYR A 93 4.61 2.44 -10.48
CA TYR A 93 5.49 2.76 -9.37
C TYR A 93 5.37 4.26 -9.09
N PRO A 94 5.56 4.74 -7.84
CA PRO A 94 5.45 6.17 -7.54
C PRO A 94 6.23 7.06 -8.51
N GLY A 95 5.51 7.87 -9.28
CA GLY A 95 6.07 8.76 -10.31
C GLY A 95 6.27 8.14 -11.69
N PHE A 96 5.95 6.85 -11.90
CA PHE A 96 6.22 6.16 -13.16
C PHE A 96 5.05 5.30 -13.64
N GLY A 97 4.74 5.41 -14.91
CA GLY A 97 3.83 4.55 -15.65
C GLY A 97 2.40 4.47 -15.10
N THR A 98 1.60 3.63 -15.73
CA THR A 98 0.25 3.26 -15.29
C THR A 98 0.27 1.81 -14.82
N ALA A 99 -0.59 1.46 -13.86
CA ALA A 99 -0.63 0.10 -13.31
C ALA A 99 -1.51 -0.87 -14.12
N GLU A 100 -2.00 -0.48 -15.30
CA GLU A 100 -2.97 -1.27 -16.07
C GLU A 100 -2.48 -2.67 -16.40
N ASN A 101 -1.18 -2.79 -16.72
CA ASN A 101 -0.52 -4.06 -17.06
C ASN A 101 0.33 -4.63 -15.91
N LYS A 102 0.29 -3.98 -14.74
CA LYS A 102 1.10 -4.36 -13.60
C LYS A 102 0.62 -5.66 -12.98
N LYS A 103 1.55 -6.59 -12.77
CA LYS A 103 1.44 -7.66 -11.79
C LYS A 103 2.35 -7.35 -10.61
N LEU A 104 1.77 -7.26 -9.42
CA LEU A 104 2.50 -7.09 -8.17
C LEU A 104 2.52 -8.44 -7.44
N THR A 105 3.70 -8.93 -7.13
CA THR A 105 3.89 -10.11 -6.27
C THR A 105 4.52 -9.66 -4.96
N GLU A 106 3.87 -9.94 -3.85
CA GLU A 106 4.33 -9.59 -2.51
C GLU A 106 4.57 -10.87 -1.71
N ARG A 107 5.64 -10.91 -0.94
CA ARG A 107 6.03 -12.05 -0.12
C ARG A 107 6.30 -11.58 1.30
N PHE A 108 5.57 -12.12 2.25
CA PHE A 108 5.72 -11.83 3.68
C PHE A 108 6.29 -13.06 4.37
N THR A 109 7.57 -13.02 4.70
CA THR A 109 8.28 -14.13 5.35
C THR A 109 8.64 -13.75 6.77
N ARG A 110 8.11 -14.47 7.75
CA ARG A 110 8.47 -14.24 9.15
C ARG A 110 9.83 -14.85 9.44
N ILE A 111 10.81 -14.01 9.80
CA ILE A 111 12.16 -14.45 10.11
C ILE A 111 12.31 -14.81 11.60
N ASP A 112 11.72 -13.99 12.47
CA ASP A 112 11.73 -14.13 13.91
C ASP A 112 10.45 -13.57 14.53
N PRO A 113 10.23 -13.63 15.86
CA PRO A 113 9.03 -13.12 16.51
C PRO A 113 8.76 -11.61 16.30
N PHE A 114 9.78 -10.85 15.91
CA PHE A 114 9.71 -9.38 15.80
C PHE A 114 9.96 -8.88 14.39
N THR A 115 10.36 -9.75 13.43
CA THR A 115 10.77 -9.34 12.10
C THR A 115 10.06 -10.14 11.01
N VAL A 116 9.56 -9.42 10.01
CA VAL A 116 9.04 -9.96 8.76
C VAL A 116 9.84 -9.36 7.61
N ASN A 117 10.38 -10.19 6.72
CA ASN A 117 10.87 -9.73 5.44
C ASN A 117 9.68 -9.53 4.52
N TYR A 118 9.52 -8.31 4.05
CA TYR A 118 8.58 -7.95 3.01
C TYR A 118 9.34 -7.78 1.69
N GLU A 119 9.11 -8.70 0.78
CA GLU A 119 9.61 -8.64 -0.59
C GLU A 119 8.46 -8.30 -1.52
N TRP A 120 8.70 -7.38 -2.43
CA TRP A 120 7.77 -7.11 -3.51
C TRP A 120 8.47 -7.12 -4.86
N THR A 121 7.76 -7.60 -5.87
CA THR A 121 8.20 -7.61 -7.26
C THR A 121 7.12 -7.02 -8.13
N ILE A 122 7.48 -6.02 -8.93
CA ILE A 122 6.64 -5.44 -9.98
C ILE A 122 7.08 -6.03 -11.31
N ASP A 123 6.13 -6.64 -12.01
CA ASP A 123 6.24 -7.10 -13.39
C ASP A 123 5.30 -6.23 -14.22
N ASP A 124 5.85 -5.29 -14.98
CA ASP A 124 5.11 -4.37 -15.84
C ASP A 124 5.99 -3.94 -17.01
N SER A 125 5.90 -4.68 -18.09
CA SER A 125 6.67 -4.45 -19.32
C SER A 125 6.30 -3.15 -20.05
N SER A 126 5.19 -2.51 -19.71
CA SER A 126 4.82 -1.20 -20.26
C SER A 126 5.56 -0.05 -19.59
N THR A 127 6.09 -0.26 -18.39
CA THR A 127 6.78 0.77 -17.60
C THR A 127 8.27 0.48 -17.44
N PHE A 128 8.65 -0.79 -17.30
CA PHE A 128 10.02 -1.21 -17.00
C PHE A 128 10.53 -2.20 -18.05
N THR A 129 11.82 -2.17 -18.29
CA THR A 129 12.48 -3.12 -19.22
C THR A 129 12.65 -4.51 -18.60
N ASP A 130 12.61 -4.61 -17.27
CA ASP A 130 12.71 -5.86 -16.52
C ASP A 130 11.93 -5.73 -15.20
N ARG A 131 11.78 -6.83 -14.49
CA ARG A 131 11.12 -6.87 -13.18
C ARG A 131 11.89 -6.05 -12.15
N VAL A 132 11.17 -5.32 -11.32
CA VAL A 132 11.73 -4.54 -10.22
C VAL A 132 11.39 -5.23 -8.91
N THR A 133 12.40 -5.61 -8.15
CA THR A 133 12.23 -6.29 -6.84
C THR A 133 12.93 -5.50 -5.73
N ALA A 134 12.28 -5.41 -4.57
CA ALA A 134 12.89 -4.91 -3.35
C ALA A 134 12.53 -5.79 -2.16
N ILE A 135 13.44 -5.84 -1.19
CA ILE A 135 13.25 -6.55 0.08
C ILE A 135 13.42 -5.54 1.21
N ILE A 136 12.43 -5.47 2.08
CA ILE A 136 12.36 -4.52 3.19
C ILE A 136 12.15 -5.31 4.48
N PRO A 137 13.09 -5.32 5.42
CA PRO A 137 12.86 -5.89 6.73
C PRO A 137 11.90 -4.98 7.51
N MET A 138 10.82 -5.56 8.01
CA MET A 138 9.80 -4.88 8.78
C MET A 138 9.86 -5.36 10.22
N THR A 139 9.99 -4.45 11.17
CA THR A 139 10.07 -4.76 12.59
C THR A 139 8.75 -4.49 13.30
N LYS A 140 8.45 -5.32 14.30
CA LYS A 140 7.26 -5.14 15.13
C LYS A 140 7.36 -3.86 15.95
N VAL A 141 6.36 -3.00 15.83
CA VAL A 141 6.21 -1.78 16.62
C VAL A 141 5.22 -2.04 17.77
N ALA A 142 5.52 -1.50 18.95
CA ALA A 142 4.57 -1.49 20.07
C ALA A 142 3.60 -0.31 19.87
N GLY A 143 2.30 -0.59 19.93
CA GLY A 143 1.27 0.43 19.80
C GLY A 143 0.12 -0.03 18.91
N GLN A 144 -0.84 0.86 18.74
CA GLN A 144 -1.97 0.67 17.84
C GLN A 144 -1.68 1.34 16.49
N LEU A 145 -2.28 0.82 15.45
CA LEU A 145 -2.33 1.50 14.16
C LEU A 145 -3.42 2.58 14.25
N TYR A 146 -3.04 3.82 14.01
CA TYR A 146 -3.95 4.95 14.01
C TYR A 146 -4.38 5.28 12.59
N GLU A 147 -5.53 5.92 12.46
CA GLU A 147 -5.97 6.47 11.20
C GLU A 147 -5.05 7.63 10.78
N TYR A 148 -4.53 7.57 9.58
CA TYR A 148 -3.87 8.71 8.97
C TYR A 148 -4.91 9.59 8.26
N ALA A 149 -5.46 10.54 9.00
CA ALA A 149 -6.50 11.47 8.54
C ALA A 149 -5.89 12.68 7.82
N CYS A 150 -5.31 12.46 6.65
CA CYS A 150 -4.62 13.51 5.86
C CYS A 150 -5.55 14.65 5.42
N HIS A 151 -6.84 14.37 5.27
CA HIS A 151 -7.83 15.35 4.80
C HIS A 151 -8.44 16.16 5.94
N GLU A 152 -8.46 15.61 7.13
CA GLU A 152 -9.05 16.24 8.30
C GLU A 152 -8.13 17.34 8.84
N GLY A 153 -8.69 18.53 9.05
CA GLY A 153 -7.90 19.67 9.48
C GLY A 153 -6.97 20.28 8.42
N ASN A 154 -7.04 19.81 7.17
CA ASN A 154 -6.26 20.39 6.06
C ASN A 154 -6.92 21.69 5.55
N TYR A 155 -6.51 22.81 6.14
CA TYR A 155 -6.98 24.14 5.74
C TYR A 155 -6.23 24.72 4.54
N GLY A 156 -5.26 24.01 3.97
CA GLY A 156 -4.41 24.49 2.87
C GLY A 156 -5.21 24.99 1.68
N MET A 157 -6.14 24.18 1.16
CA MET A 157 -6.99 24.56 0.03
C MET A 157 -7.86 25.79 0.33
N ILE A 158 -8.48 25.83 1.51
CA ILE A 158 -9.32 26.96 1.92
C ILE A 158 -8.47 28.24 2.01
N ASN A 159 -7.27 28.17 2.54
CA ASN A 159 -6.38 29.31 2.67
C ASN A 159 -5.86 29.81 1.32
N ILE A 160 -5.51 28.90 0.40
CA ILE A 160 -5.10 29.25 -0.97
C ILE A 160 -6.25 30.01 -1.68
N LEU A 161 -7.47 29.48 -1.63
CA LEU A 161 -8.63 30.13 -2.25
C LEU A 161 -8.98 31.47 -1.61
N ARG A 162 -8.84 31.58 -0.29
CA ARG A 162 -9.03 32.86 0.42
C ARG A 162 -7.97 33.89 0.00
N GLY A 163 -6.72 33.48 -0.10
CA GLY A 163 -5.63 34.33 -0.57
C GLY A 163 -5.90 34.88 -1.97
N ALA A 164 -6.20 33.99 -2.92
CA ALA A 164 -6.53 34.40 -4.29
C ALA A 164 -7.69 35.41 -4.36
N ARG A 165 -8.76 35.21 -3.59
CA ARG A 165 -9.90 36.14 -3.53
C ARG A 165 -9.54 37.49 -2.92
N VAL A 166 -8.58 37.55 -2.01
CA VAL A 166 -8.06 38.82 -1.48
C VAL A 166 -7.30 39.56 -2.57
N GLU A 167 -6.42 38.87 -3.29
CA GLU A 167 -5.66 39.44 -4.40
C GLU A 167 -6.58 39.98 -5.51
N GLU A 168 -7.61 39.24 -5.89
CA GLU A 168 -8.62 39.69 -6.85
C GLU A 168 -9.36 40.97 -6.42
N ARG A 169 -9.67 41.11 -5.14
CA ARG A 169 -10.30 42.34 -4.60
C ARG A 169 -9.36 43.53 -4.69
N LEU A 170 -8.11 43.34 -4.20
CA LEU A 170 -7.12 44.42 -4.24
C LEU A 170 -6.85 44.90 -5.67
N ALA A 171 -6.77 43.98 -6.63
CA ALA A 171 -6.60 44.30 -8.02
C ALA A 171 -7.77 45.13 -8.59
N LYS A 172 -9.03 44.82 -8.21
CA LYS A 172 -10.21 45.59 -8.61
C LYS A 172 -10.23 46.98 -7.98
N GLU A 173 -9.87 47.10 -6.72
CA GLU A 173 -9.79 48.39 -6.00
C GLU A 173 -8.72 49.30 -6.57
N SER A 174 -7.56 48.76 -7.00
CA SER A 174 -6.46 49.50 -7.61
C SER A 174 -6.77 49.93 -9.08
N SER A 175 -7.80 49.42 -9.69
CA SER A 175 -8.18 49.69 -11.09
C SER A 175 -9.34 50.74 -11.20
N GLN A 176 -9.81 51.25 -10.06
CA GLN A 176 -10.78 52.32 -9.94
C GLN A 176 -10.09 53.64 -9.52
#